data_04cc37e1df0cf7ce8dd1182913f2137d
#
_entry.id   04cc37e1df0cf7ce8dd1182913f2137d
#
_cell.length_a   1.000
_cell.length_b   1.000
_cell.length_c   1.000
_cell.angle_alpha   90.00
_cell.angle_beta   90.00
_cell.angle_gamma   90.00
#
_symmetry.space_group_name_H-M   'P 1'
#
loop_
_entity.id
_entity.type
_entity.pdbx_description
1 polymer ?
#
loop_
_entity_poly.entity_id
_entity_poly.type
_entity_poly.pdbx_seq_one_letter_code
_entity_poly.pdbx_strand_id
1 'polypeptide(L)'
;AASDVYKRQHVIYQDSNRKMWVGGWDCGLFLLNHPKDMANVSYTHYSHRIGDDASLSDNIVYDIVEDVHTHTLWIGTRVGLSIMKQENPGTFINYKSLHSAYHIPCDEINSLLRDRFNNIWLGSIGGGVLMIDTKQSPFAFYSLNLAEDDVPTTAVRALFADADKDLWLGTGSYGLARKDYETGVLSFFSHIPEFSDIPGVPTVNYIIQRKNGEVWFATYDGGILIYEKGEKVKVLTESDTPYLYSDCVSALCEDSKGNCWVGCRGGMGISLADGGHYRFGTLSFAGGGVADWYHVKDIVEDADGSFWIATANYGIIHIMGDVQHPKTLKYSNYSYNNGQLATNSVLCLHVDKSGRLWAGTEGGG
;
A
#
# COMPACT_ATOMS: atom_id res chain seq x y z
N ALA A 1 -15.92 17.41 18.20
CA ALA A 1 -15.36 17.87 16.90
C ALA A 1 -14.08 17.12 16.51
N ALA A 2 -13.24 16.70 17.45
CA ALA A 2 -12.04 15.89 17.14
C ALA A 2 -12.38 14.43 16.80
N SER A 3 -13.52 13.92 17.25
CA SER A 3 -13.92 12.51 17.08
C SER A 3 -14.34 12.14 15.65
N ASP A 4 -14.61 13.09 14.76
CA ASP A 4 -15.07 12.79 13.40
C ASP A 4 -13.95 12.68 12.36
N VAL A 5 -12.77 13.25 12.67
CA VAL A 5 -11.57 13.18 11.79
C VAL A 5 -11.07 11.75 11.65
N TYR A 6 -11.37 10.89 12.62
CA TYR A 6 -10.72 9.60 12.78
C TYR A 6 -11.54 8.39 12.32
N LYS A 7 -12.60 8.59 11.56
CA LYS A 7 -13.54 7.47 11.34
C LYS A 7 -13.28 6.57 10.14
N ARG A 8 -12.43 6.95 9.17
CA ARG A 8 -12.18 6.12 7.96
C ARG A 8 -10.91 6.54 7.23
N GLN A 9 -9.75 6.50 7.91
CA GLN A 9 -8.48 6.78 7.24
C GLN A 9 -8.14 5.65 6.26
N HIS A 10 -7.65 6.04 5.09
CA HIS A 10 -7.25 5.14 4.03
C HIS A 10 -5.76 5.24 3.72
N VAL A 11 -5.20 6.44 3.85
CA VAL A 11 -3.79 6.71 3.57
C VAL A 11 -3.20 7.67 4.59
N ILE A 12 -1.94 7.43 4.95
CA ILE A 12 -1.08 8.32 5.74
C ILE A 12 0.19 8.55 4.94
N TYR A 13 0.56 9.81 4.77
CA TYR A 13 1.73 10.19 3.99
C TYR A 13 2.57 11.24 4.69
N GLN A 14 3.88 11.05 4.74
CA GLN A 14 4.82 12.07 5.21
C GLN A 14 5.54 12.70 4.01
N ASP A 15 5.36 14.01 3.82
CA ASP A 15 6.04 14.74 2.76
C ASP A 15 7.52 15.03 3.06
N SER A 16 8.24 15.56 2.08
CA SER A 16 9.68 15.89 2.20
C SER A 16 9.95 16.95 3.26
N ASN A 17 8.96 17.79 3.61
CA ASN A 17 9.01 18.78 4.67
C ASN A 17 8.64 18.21 6.05
N ARG A 18 8.46 16.87 6.15
CA ARG A 18 8.05 16.16 7.37
C ARG A 18 6.65 16.51 7.88
N LYS A 19 5.80 17.06 7.03
CA LYS A 19 4.39 17.26 7.33
C LYS A 19 3.65 15.94 7.15
N MET A 20 2.69 15.67 8.02
CA MET A 20 1.87 14.45 7.98
C MET A 20 0.52 14.76 7.36
N TRP A 21 0.21 14.02 6.31
CA TRP A 21 -1.04 14.09 5.58
C TRP A 21 -1.84 12.83 5.83
N VAL A 22 -3.13 12.98 6.02
CA VAL A 22 -4.06 11.87 6.26
C VAL A 22 -5.24 12.01 5.33
N GLY A 23 -5.48 11.00 4.52
CA GLY A 23 -6.63 10.89 3.65
C GLY A 23 -7.55 9.76 4.10
N GLY A 24 -8.86 9.90 3.87
CA GLY A 24 -9.77 8.89 4.34
C GLY A 24 -11.04 8.75 3.51
N TRP A 25 -11.88 7.83 3.95
CA TRP A 25 -13.16 7.53 3.32
C TRP A 25 -14.21 8.54 3.76
N ASP A 26 -14.68 9.36 2.82
CA ASP A 26 -15.74 10.35 3.02
C ASP A 26 -15.44 11.47 4.04
N CYS A 27 -14.15 11.71 4.30
CA CYS A 27 -13.72 12.73 5.25
C CYS A 27 -12.68 13.72 4.69
N GLY A 28 -12.27 13.57 3.45
CA GLY A 28 -11.32 14.46 2.78
C GLY A 28 -9.87 14.25 3.19
N LEU A 29 -9.10 15.34 3.15
CA LEU A 29 -7.67 15.37 3.40
C LEU A 29 -7.37 16.23 4.65
N PHE A 30 -6.49 15.75 5.49
CA PHE A 30 -6.05 16.44 6.70
C PHE A 30 -4.54 16.65 6.68
N LEU A 31 -4.11 17.83 7.06
CA LEU A 31 -2.72 18.13 7.42
C LEU A 31 -2.65 18.19 8.95
N LEU A 32 -1.83 17.36 9.54
CA LEU A 32 -1.57 17.39 10.98
C LEU A 32 -0.55 18.49 11.32
N ASN A 33 -0.96 19.41 12.17
CA ASN A 33 -0.11 20.47 12.69
C ASN A 33 0.51 20.00 13.99
N HIS A 34 1.84 20.23 14.15
CA HIS A 34 2.59 19.84 15.35
C HIS A 34 2.47 18.36 15.73
N PRO A 35 2.64 17.41 14.79
CA PRO A 35 2.45 15.98 15.08
C PRO A 35 3.44 15.42 16.12
N LYS A 36 4.43 16.23 16.55
CA LYS A 36 5.37 15.87 17.63
C LYS A 36 4.80 16.07 19.03
N ASP A 37 3.80 16.91 19.17
CA ASP A 37 3.14 17.19 20.44
C ASP A 37 1.73 16.61 20.41
N MET A 38 1.61 15.36 20.81
CA MET A 38 0.33 14.63 20.80
C MET A 38 -0.71 15.25 21.75
N ALA A 39 -0.28 16.04 22.75
CA ALA A 39 -1.20 16.73 23.65
C ALA A 39 -1.85 17.96 22.98
N ASN A 40 -1.21 18.55 21.98
CA ASN A 40 -1.65 19.76 21.28
C ASN A 40 -1.76 19.57 19.76
N VAL A 41 -1.99 18.34 19.30
CA VAL A 41 -2.19 18.07 17.87
C VAL A 41 -3.42 18.83 17.40
N SER A 42 -3.23 19.68 16.42
CA SER A 42 -4.29 20.30 15.65
C SER A 42 -4.18 19.87 14.19
N TYR A 43 -5.21 20.10 13.43
CA TYR A 43 -5.22 19.74 12.00
C TYR A 43 -5.83 20.85 11.15
N THR A 44 -5.40 20.90 9.90
CA THR A 44 -6.07 21.66 8.85
C THR A 44 -6.83 20.69 7.98
N HIS A 45 -8.09 20.94 7.77
CA HIS A 45 -9.00 20.07 6.99
C HIS A 45 -9.30 20.64 5.61
N TYR A 46 -9.12 19.82 4.60
CA TYR A 46 -9.46 20.11 3.21
C TYR A 46 -10.53 19.14 2.74
N SER A 47 -11.63 19.66 2.21
CA SER A 47 -12.76 18.85 1.75
C SER A 47 -13.25 19.31 0.38
N HIS A 48 -13.98 18.44 -0.29
CA HIS A 48 -14.73 18.79 -1.48
C HIS A 48 -15.85 19.77 -1.13
N ARG A 49 -15.98 20.84 -1.92
CA ARG A 49 -17.05 21.85 -1.80
C ARG A 49 -17.77 21.95 -3.13
N ILE A 50 -19.07 21.70 -3.12
CA ILE A 50 -19.91 21.78 -4.32
C ILE A 50 -19.85 23.20 -4.90
N GLY A 51 -19.55 23.32 -6.18
CA GLY A 51 -19.45 24.60 -6.89
C GLY A 51 -18.11 25.33 -6.72
N ASP A 52 -17.13 24.72 -6.05
CA ASP A 52 -15.78 25.25 -5.91
C ASP A 52 -14.77 24.30 -6.56
N ASP A 53 -14.43 24.57 -7.82
CA ASP A 53 -13.50 23.77 -8.62
C ASP A 53 -12.06 23.79 -8.08
N ALA A 54 -11.74 24.73 -7.20
CA ALA A 54 -10.45 24.80 -6.52
C ALA A 54 -10.42 24.06 -5.18
N SER A 55 -11.51 23.42 -4.76
CA SER A 55 -11.55 22.52 -3.61
C SER A 55 -11.09 21.11 -4.00
N LEU A 56 -10.90 20.21 -3.01
CA LEU A 56 -10.59 18.80 -3.24
C LEU A 56 -11.62 18.16 -4.17
N SER A 57 -11.22 17.27 -5.09
CA SER A 57 -12.11 16.69 -6.11
C SER A 57 -13.19 15.79 -5.54
N ASP A 58 -12.89 15.05 -4.45
CA ASP A 58 -13.85 14.21 -3.70
C ASP A 58 -13.37 14.04 -2.26
N ASN A 59 -14.29 13.70 -1.34
CA ASN A 59 -13.96 13.46 0.06
C ASN A 59 -13.42 12.04 0.35
N ILE A 60 -13.41 11.15 -0.64
CA ILE A 60 -12.75 9.85 -0.53
C ILE A 60 -11.36 9.99 -1.14
N VAL A 61 -10.36 9.92 -0.27
CA VAL A 61 -8.94 10.00 -0.62
C VAL A 61 -8.32 8.61 -0.47
N TYR A 62 -7.80 8.09 -1.57
CA TYR A 62 -7.23 6.74 -1.60
C TYR A 62 -5.73 6.73 -1.39
N ASP A 63 -5.02 7.68 -2.01
CA ASP A 63 -3.55 7.68 -1.96
C ASP A 63 -2.97 9.09 -2.11
N ILE A 64 -1.73 9.29 -1.63
CA ILE A 64 -1.04 10.56 -1.65
C ILE A 64 0.43 10.34 -1.99
N VAL A 65 0.96 11.13 -2.94
CA VAL A 65 2.39 11.14 -3.25
C VAL A 65 2.87 12.57 -3.49
N GLU A 66 4.13 12.83 -3.22
CA GLU A 66 4.77 14.14 -3.44
C GLU A 66 5.71 14.10 -4.66
N ASP A 67 5.58 15.08 -5.55
CA ASP A 67 6.68 15.50 -6.40
C ASP A 67 7.65 16.36 -5.55
N VAL A 68 8.78 15.77 -5.18
CA VAL A 68 9.76 16.41 -4.27
C VAL A 68 10.52 17.55 -4.91
N HIS A 69 10.52 17.68 -6.25
CA HIS A 69 11.21 18.79 -6.94
C HIS A 69 10.36 20.05 -6.98
N THR A 70 9.05 19.88 -7.10
CA THR A 70 8.09 21.00 -7.16
C THR A 70 7.34 21.21 -5.86
N HIS A 71 7.55 20.35 -4.84
CA HIS A 71 6.80 20.33 -3.59
C HIS A 71 5.29 20.32 -3.83
N THR A 72 4.87 19.50 -4.79
CA THR A 72 3.48 19.37 -5.18
C THR A 72 2.95 18.03 -4.68
N LEU A 73 1.81 18.05 -3.97
CA LEU A 73 1.10 16.85 -3.56
C LEU A 73 0.11 16.42 -4.66
N TRP A 74 0.13 15.14 -4.96
CA TRP A 74 -0.75 14.44 -5.85
C TRP A 74 -1.65 13.56 -5.01
N ILE A 75 -2.96 13.71 -5.14
CA ILE A 75 -3.95 13.10 -4.27
C ILE A 75 -4.95 12.34 -5.13
N GLY A 76 -4.93 11.00 -5.03
CA GLY A 76 -5.88 10.13 -5.71
C GLY A 76 -7.19 10.08 -4.95
N THR A 77 -8.29 10.35 -5.67
CA THR A 77 -9.62 10.36 -5.08
C THR A 77 -10.58 9.48 -5.88
N ARG A 78 -11.79 9.28 -5.34
CA ARG A 78 -12.88 8.59 -6.05
C ARG A 78 -13.34 9.35 -7.30
N VAL A 79 -13.21 10.68 -7.34
CA VAL A 79 -13.67 11.51 -8.45
C VAL A 79 -12.51 12.36 -9.00
N GLY A 80 -11.47 11.67 -9.47
CA GLY A 80 -10.34 12.27 -10.13
C GLY A 80 -9.08 12.37 -9.30
N LEU A 81 -8.14 13.13 -9.84
CA LEU A 81 -6.85 13.45 -9.26
C LEU A 81 -6.85 14.91 -8.84
N SER A 82 -6.51 15.18 -7.59
CA SER A 82 -6.30 16.54 -7.08
C SER A 82 -4.81 16.81 -6.93
N ILE A 83 -4.36 17.97 -7.40
CA ILE A 83 -2.98 18.41 -7.28
C ILE A 83 -2.95 19.69 -6.47
N MET A 84 -2.10 19.75 -5.44
CA MET A 84 -1.94 20.92 -4.57
C MET A 84 -0.47 21.29 -4.41
N LYS A 85 -0.11 22.53 -4.70
CA LYS A 85 1.20 23.07 -4.36
C LYS A 85 1.28 23.39 -2.88
N GLN A 86 2.33 22.94 -2.20
CA GLN A 86 2.50 23.20 -0.77
C GLN A 86 2.73 24.68 -0.41
N GLU A 87 3.10 25.51 -1.40
CA GLU A 87 3.22 26.96 -1.25
C GLU A 87 1.85 27.66 -1.14
N ASN A 88 0.80 27.05 -1.72
CA ASN A 88 -0.57 27.57 -1.69
C ASN A 88 -1.54 26.48 -1.21
N PRO A 89 -1.49 26.11 0.08
CA PRO A 89 -2.29 25.03 0.61
C PRO A 89 -3.78 25.36 0.58
N GLY A 90 -4.58 24.37 0.17
CA GLY A 90 -6.06 24.49 0.09
C GLY A 90 -6.59 24.93 -1.27
N THR A 91 -5.71 25.19 -2.24
CA THR A 91 -6.10 25.40 -3.64
C THR A 91 -5.67 24.18 -4.45
N PHE A 92 -6.64 23.52 -5.07
CA PHE A 92 -6.45 22.31 -5.84
C PHE A 92 -6.66 22.55 -7.33
N ILE A 93 -5.86 21.87 -8.15
CA ILE A 93 -6.10 21.68 -9.58
C ILE A 93 -6.63 20.26 -9.73
N ASN A 94 -7.84 20.12 -10.28
CA ASN A 94 -8.52 18.84 -10.37
C ASN A 94 -8.56 18.33 -11.81
N TYR A 95 -8.19 17.06 -11.98
CA TYR A 95 -8.22 16.32 -13.23
C TYR A 95 -9.32 15.25 -13.11
N LYS A 96 -10.34 15.33 -13.98
CA LYS A 96 -11.52 14.46 -14.01
C LYS A 96 -11.75 13.95 -15.43
N SER A 97 -12.47 12.83 -15.58
CA SER A 97 -12.78 12.25 -16.88
C SER A 97 -13.77 13.09 -17.71
N LEU A 98 -14.70 13.76 -17.03
CA LEU A 98 -15.74 14.59 -17.65
C LEU A 98 -15.69 16.01 -17.11
N HIS A 99 -15.88 16.99 -18.01
CA HIS A 99 -16.09 18.40 -17.68
C HIS A 99 -14.94 19.18 -17.04
N SER A 100 -13.69 18.72 -17.14
CA SER A 100 -12.55 19.54 -16.75
C SER A 100 -11.73 19.96 -17.98
N ALA A 101 -11.02 21.09 -17.87
CA ALA A 101 -10.04 21.51 -18.88
C ALA A 101 -8.88 20.51 -19.02
N TYR A 102 -8.76 19.59 -18.05
CA TYR A 102 -7.73 18.59 -17.96
C TYR A 102 -8.37 17.21 -17.83
N HIS A 103 -8.27 16.40 -18.88
CA HIS A 103 -8.88 15.07 -18.93
C HIS A 103 -7.93 13.99 -18.43
N ILE A 104 -8.48 13.10 -17.61
CA ILE A 104 -7.94 11.76 -17.35
C ILE A 104 -8.98 10.73 -17.77
N PRO A 105 -8.61 9.53 -18.21
CA PRO A 105 -9.55 8.58 -18.81
C PRO A 105 -10.52 7.93 -17.81
N CYS A 106 -10.32 8.14 -16.53
CA CYS A 106 -11.19 7.62 -15.47
C CYS A 106 -11.12 8.49 -14.23
N ASP A 107 -12.17 8.45 -13.43
CA ASP A 107 -12.27 9.29 -12.24
C ASP A 107 -11.70 8.63 -10.98
N GLU A 108 -11.73 7.32 -10.85
CA GLU A 108 -11.36 6.68 -9.60
C GLU A 108 -9.87 6.31 -9.57
N ILE A 109 -9.07 7.09 -8.84
CA ILE A 109 -7.62 6.94 -8.71
C ILE A 109 -7.28 6.35 -7.36
N ASN A 110 -6.97 5.04 -7.33
CA ASN A 110 -6.78 4.29 -6.08
C ASN A 110 -5.36 4.20 -5.59
N SER A 111 -4.37 4.33 -6.48
CA SER A 111 -2.97 4.23 -6.08
C SER A 111 -2.11 5.20 -6.84
N LEU A 112 -1.10 5.71 -6.17
CA LEU A 112 -0.11 6.64 -6.71
C LEU A 112 1.29 6.13 -6.38
N LEU A 113 2.20 6.28 -7.33
CA LEU A 113 3.61 5.96 -7.13
C LEU A 113 4.47 7.03 -7.78
N ARG A 114 5.46 7.53 -7.09
CA ARG A 114 6.53 8.32 -7.67
C ARG A 114 7.73 7.43 -7.93
N ASP A 115 8.14 7.33 -9.19
CA ASP A 115 9.34 6.58 -9.56
C ASP A 115 10.63 7.38 -9.29
N ARG A 116 11.78 6.75 -9.48
CA ARG A 116 13.10 7.38 -9.24
C ARG A 116 13.45 8.47 -10.25
N PHE A 117 12.72 8.58 -11.35
CA PHE A 117 12.84 9.68 -12.33
C PHE A 117 11.91 10.84 -12.03
N ASN A 118 11.14 10.71 -10.95
CA ASN A 118 10.10 11.64 -10.53
C ASN A 118 8.85 11.63 -11.41
N ASN A 119 8.63 10.58 -12.22
CA ASN A 119 7.34 10.39 -12.86
C ASN A 119 6.31 9.95 -11.81
N ILE A 120 5.09 10.43 -11.96
CA ILE A 120 3.97 10.04 -11.10
C ILE A 120 3.13 9.01 -11.86
N TRP A 121 2.96 7.85 -11.27
CA TRP A 121 2.15 6.77 -11.79
C TRP A 121 0.84 6.72 -11.04
N LEU A 122 -0.26 6.57 -11.77
CA LEU A 122 -1.62 6.50 -11.23
C LEU A 122 -2.23 5.16 -11.60
N GLY A 123 -2.66 4.40 -10.61
CA GLY A 123 -3.52 3.23 -10.79
C GLY A 123 -4.98 3.63 -10.62
N SER A 124 -5.83 3.19 -11.53
CA SER A 124 -7.23 3.59 -11.57
C SER A 124 -8.19 2.43 -11.69
N ILE A 125 -9.43 2.62 -11.23
CA ILE A 125 -10.51 1.66 -11.48
C ILE A 125 -11.12 1.96 -12.85
N GLY A 126 -11.02 0.99 -13.74
CA GLY A 126 -11.63 1.05 -15.09
C GLY A 126 -10.82 1.79 -16.14
N GLY A 127 -9.71 2.47 -15.79
CA GLY A 127 -8.89 3.22 -16.74
C GLY A 127 -7.45 2.72 -16.88
N GLY A 128 -7.08 1.68 -16.11
CA GLY A 128 -5.73 1.13 -16.17
C GLY A 128 -4.71 1.98 -15.41
N VAL A 129 -3.56 2.20 -16.02
CA VAL A 129 -2.44 2.95 -15.43
C VAL A 129 -2.12 4.17 -16.28
N LEU A 130 -1.91 5.30 -15.59
CA LEU A 130 -1.41 6.52 -16.20
C LEU A 130 -0.02 6.84 -15.65
N MET A 131 0.86 7.31 -16.50
CA MET A 131 2.12 7.91 -16.11
C MET A 131 2.10 9.40 -16.45
N ILE A 132 2.55 10.20 -15.50
CA ILE A 132 2.74 11.64 -15.70
C ILE A 132 4.24 11.92 -15.66
N ASP A 133 4.78 12.36 -16.80
CA ASP A 133 6.11 12.95 -16.85
C ASP A 133 6.06 14.37 -16.30
N THR A 134 6.53 14.54 -15.07
CA THR A 134 6.52 15.86 -14.40
C THR A 134 7.48 16.86 -15.03
N LYS A 135 8.36 16.41 -15.94
CA LYS A 135 9.37 17.27 -16.60
C LYS A 135 8.90 17.86 -17.92
N GLN A 136 7.96 17.22 -18.60
CA GLN A 136 7.58 17.64 -19.96
C GLN A 136 6.08 17.80 -20.20
N SER A 137 5.17 17.56 -19.21
CA SER A 137 3.71 17.54 -19.47
C SER A 137 3.33 17.16 -20.91
N PRO A 138 2.33 16.39 -21.18
CA PRO A 138 1.25 15.89 -20.36
C PRO A 138 1.21 14.36 -20.33
N PHE A 139 0.36 13.84 -19.49
CA PHE A 139 -0.05 12.47 -19.28
C PHE A 139 0.22 11.48 -20.41
N ALA A 140 1.02 10.43 -20.17
CA ALA A 140 1.00 9.23 -20.98
C ALA A 140 0.00 8.23 -20.37
N PHE A 141 -1.05 7.94 -21.10
CA PHE A 141 -2.04 6.95 -20.71
C PHE A 141 -1.62 5.57 -21.19
N TYR A 142 -1.62 4.61 -20.28
CA TYR A 142 -1.43 3.21 -20.61
C TYR A 142 -2.74 2.47 -20.34
N SER A 143 -3.47 2.15 -21.41
CA SER A 143 -4.63 1.28 -21.30
C SER A 143 -4.19 -0.15 -20.99
N LEU A 144 -4.82 -0.75 -19.98
CA LEU A 144 -4.70 -2.18 -19.70
C LEU A 144 -5.66 -3.01 -20.60
N ASN A 145 -6.20 -2.43 -21.68
CA ASN A 145 -7.10 -3.12 -22.59
C ASN A 145 -6.35 -4.20 -23.37
N LEU A 146 -6.80 -5.44 -23.22
CA LEU A 146 -6.32 -6.61 -23.97
C LEU A 146 -7.13 -6.87 -25.26
N ALA A 147 -8.30 -6.28 -25.41
CA ALA A 147 -9.17 -6.41 -26.58
C ALA A 147 -9.77 -5.05 -26.97
N GLU A 148 -9.97 -4.85 -28.27
CA GLU A 148 -10.49 -3.58 -28.82
C GLU A 148 -11.91 -3.20 -28.36
N ASP A 149 -12.67 -4.14 -27.76
CA ASP A 149 -14.08 -3.96 -27.41
C ASP A 149 -14.42 -4.05 -25.91
N ASP A 150 -13.47 -4.39 -25.04
CA ASP A 150 -13.74 -4.50 -23.59
C ASP A 150 -13.17 -3.30 -22.80
N VAL A 151 -14.04 -2.57 -22.14
CA VAL A 151 -13.66 -1.58 -21.11
C VAL A 151 -13.17 -2.36 -19.89
N PRO A 152 -11.89 -2.37 -19.56
CA PRO A 152 -11.43 -3.14 -18.43
C PRO A 152 -11.90 -2.49 -17.13
N THR A 153 -12.68 -3.21 -16.38
CA THR A 153 -13.10 -2.87 -15.01
C THR A 153 -12.06 -3.31 -13.97
N THR A 154 -10.79 -3.34 -14.34
CA THR A 154 -9.74 -3.90 -13.50
C THR A 154 -9.16 -2.85 -12.55
N ALA A 155 -9.31 -3.10 -11.25
CA ALA A 155 -8.65 -2.32 -10.22
C ALA A 155 -7.15 -2.63 -10.19
N VAL A 156 -6.30 -1.62 -10.28
CA VAL A 156 -4.88 -1.71 -9.93
C VAL A 156 -4.77 -1.63 -8.40
N ARG A 157 -4.20 -2.65 -7.77
CA ARG A 157 -4.11 -2.81 -6.33
C ARG A 157 -2.71 -2.55 -5.79
N ALA A 158 -1.69 -2.86 -6.59
CA ALA A 158 -0.30 -2.69 -6.22
C ALA A 158 0.50 -2.12 -7.39
N LEU A 159 1.41 -1.21 -7.08
CA LEU A 159 2.40 -0.65 -8.00
C LEU A 159 3.77 -0.77 -7.37
N PHE A 160 4.75 -1.23 -8.14
CA PHE A 160 6.11 -1.39 -7.67
C PHE A 160 7.12 -1.15 -8.79
N ALA A 161 8.13 -0.32 -8.56
CA ALA A 161 9.26 -0.17 -9.47
C ALA A 161 10.46 -0.94 -8.92
N ASP A 162 10.94 -1.93 -9.65
CA ASP A 162 12.06 -2.75 -9.24
C ASP A 162 13.44 -2.08 -9.46
N ALA A 163 14.52 -2.78 -9.12
CA ALA A 163 15.88 -2.27 -9.26
C ALA A 163 16.29 -2.07 -10.72
N ASP A 164 15.74 -2.84 -11.66
CA ASP A 164 15.92 -2.69 -13.10
C ASP A 164 15.09 -1.54 -13.66
N LYS A 165 14.25 -0.92 -12.82
CA LYS A 165 13.32 0.17 -13.14
C LYS A 165 12.06 -0.28 -13.88
N ASP A 166 11.85 -1.58 -14.02
CA ASP A 166 10.63 -2.11 -14.55
C ASP A 166 9.48 -1.79 -13.59
N LEU A 167 8.33 -1.42 -14.15
CA LEU A 167 7.14 -1.15 -13.36
C LEU A 167 6.25 -2.38 -13.34
N TRP A 168 5.98 -2.89 -12.14
CA TRP A 168 5.08 -3.98 -11.89
C TRP A 168 3.73 -3.46 -11.39
N LEU A 169 2.65 -4.03 -11.94
CA LEU A 169 1.29 -3.66 -11.64
C LEU A 169 0.53 -4.89 -11.18
N GLY A 170 0.08 -4.88 -9.93
CA GLY A 170 -0.83 -5.89 -9.40
C GLY A 170 -2.27 -5.49 -9.65
N THR A 171 -3.06 -6.39 -10.25
CA THR A 171 -4.46 -6.12 -10.60
C THR A 171 -5.42 -7.11 -9.97
N GLY A 172 -6.71 -6.74 -9.93
CA GLY A 172 -7.77 -7.60 -9.41
C GLY A 172 -8.20 -8.73 -10.34
N SER A 173 -8.21 -8.50 -11.65
CA SER A 173 -8.79 -9.44 -12.61
C SER A 173 -7.80 -9.98 -13.64
N TYR A 174 -6.73 -9.25 -13.92
CA TYR A 174 -5.71 -9.64 -14.88
C TYR A 174 -4.38 -10.01 -14.23
N GLY A 175 -4.37 -10.16 -12.90
CA GLY A 175 -3.21 -10.56 -12.11
C GLY A 175 -2.11 -9.53 -12.14
N LEU A 176 -1.11 -9.74 -12.98
CA LEU A 176 0.11 -8.98 -13.04
C LEU A 176 0.34 -8.41 -14.43
N ALA A 177 0.87 -7.19 -14.49
CA ALA A 177 1.46 -6.64 -15.70
C ALA A 177 2.83 -6.04 -15.39
N ARG A 178 3.76 -6.07 -16.35
CA ARG A 178 5.08 -5.47 -16.28
C ARG A 178 5.27 -4.49 -17.43
N LYS A 179 5.68 -3.28 -17.11
CA LYS A 179 6.20 -2.35 -18.08
C LYS A 179 7.72 -2.36 -18.03
N ASP A 180 8.33 -2.87 -19.08
CA ASP A 180 9.76 -2.88 -19.28
C ASP A 180 10.28 -1.44 -19.44
N TYR A 181 11.32 -1.10 -18.66
CA TYR A 181 11.85 0.25 -18.64
C TYR A 181 12.58 0.65 -19.95
N GLU A 182 13.34 -0.27 -20.51
CA GLU A 182 14.19 0.03 -21.69
C GLU A 182 13.36 0.11 -22.97
N THR A 183 12.44 -0.82 -23.16
CA THR A 183 11.61 -0.93 -24.38
C THR A 183 10.31 -0.14 -24.28
N GLY A 184 9.85 0.17 -23.06
CA GLY A 184 8.56 0.78 -22.81
C GLY A 184 7.36 -0.15 -23.04
N VAL A 185 7.62 -1.42 -23.35
CA VAL A 185 6.57 -2.42 -23.65
C VAL A 185 5.85 -2.80 -22.37
N LEU A 186 4.52 -2.76 -22.41
CA LEU A 186 3.64 -3.28 -21.36
C LEU A 186 3.27 -4.73 -21.69
N SER A 187 3.68 -5.66 -20.85
CA SER A 187 3.40 -7.09 -20.98
C SER A 187 2.50 -7.54 -19.84
N PHE A 188 1.43 -8.26 -20.18
CA PHE A 188 0.55 -8.86 -19.18
C PHE A 188 1.06 -10.24 -18.78
N PHE A 189 0.60 -10.71 -17.64
CA PHE A 189 0.92 -12.00 -17.02
C PHE A 189 1.08 -13.15 -18.04
N SER A 190 0.08 -13.35 -18.91
CA SER A 190 0.08 -14.41 -19.90
C SER A 190 1.14 -14.27 -21.01
N HIS A 191 1.74 -13.09 -21.15
CA HIS A 191 2.75 -12.79 -22.17
C HIS A 191 4.16 -12.60 -21.58
N ILE A 192 4.31 -12.75 -20.27
CA ILE A 192 5.61 -12.76 -19.61
C ILE A 192 6.11 -14.21 -19.56
N PRO A 193 7.19 -14.57 -20.29
CA PRO A 193 7.58 -15.97 -20.47
C PRO A 193 7.84 -16.73 -19.17
N GLU A 194 8.34 -16.05 -18.16
CA GLU A 194 8.66 -16.62 -16.85
C GLU A 194 7.41 -17.12 -16.11
N PHE A 195 6.23 -16.58 -16.43
CA PHE A 195 4.95 -16.94 -15.82
C PHE A 195 4.15 -17.98 -16.61
N SER A 196 4.68 -18.51 -17.73
CA SER A 196 3.93 -19.40 -18.65
C SER A 196 3.36 -20.67 -18.01
N ASP A 197 3.94 -21.13 -16.91
CA ASP A 197 3.56 -22.36 -16.23
C ASP A 197 2.59 -22.14 -15.06
N ILE A 198 2.23 -20.88 -14.79
CA ILE A 198 1.32 -20.53 -13.68
C ILE A 198 -0.13 -20.70 -14.16
N PRO A 199 -0.91 -21.61 -13.56
CA PRO A 199 -2.32 -21.79 -13.92
C PRO A 199 -3.18 -20.64 -13.38
N GLY A 200 -3.90 -19.96 -14.24
CA GLY A 200 -4.81 -18.89 -13.84
C GLY A 200 -4.12 -17.54 -13.64
N VAL A 201 -4.89 -16.58 -13.22
CA VAL A 201 -4.46 -15.17 -13.04
C VAL A 201 -4.81 -14.73 -11.62
N PRO A 202 -3.90 -14.94 -10.65
CA PRO A 202 -4.21 -14.58 -9.27
C PRO A 202 -4.29 -13.06 -9.09
N THR A 203 -5.22 -12.61 -8.24
CA THR A 203 -5.29 -11.21 -7.81
C THR A 203 -4.04 -10.85 -7.02
N VAL A 204 -3.26 -9.87 -7.48
CA VAL A 204 -2.04 -9.42 -6.80
C VAL A 204 -2.34 -8.22 -5.90
N ASN A 205 -2.09 -8.37 -4.60
CA ASN A 205 -2.41 -7.37 -3.56
C ASN A 205 -1.19 -6.57 -3.09
N TYR A 206 0.01 -7.16 -3.15
CA TYR A 206 1.23 -6.53 -2.64
C TYR A 206 2.46 -6.99 -3.44
N ILE A 207 3.46 -6.13 -3.58
CA ILE A 207 4.67 -6.42 -4.35
C ILE A 207 5.86 -5.85 -3.59
N ILE A 208 6.90 -6.68 -3.41
CA ILE A 208 8.20 -6.24 -2.89
C ILE A 208 9.33 -6.76 -3.77
N GLN A 209 10.47 -6.07 -3.76
CA GLN A 209 11.73 -6.64 -4.23
C GLN A 209 12.62 -6.90 -3.03
N ARG A 210 13.15 -8.09 -2.95
CA ARG A 210 14.09 -8.51 -1.92
C ARG A 210 15.51 -8.05 -2.25
N LYS A 211 16.35 -7.98 -1.23
CA LYS A 211 17.79 -7.60 -1.36
C LYS A 211 18.59 -8.52 -2.29
N ASN A 212 18.14 -9.77 -2.45
CA ASN A 212 18.73 -10.73 -3.39
C ASN A 212 18.31 -10.51 -4.85
N GLY A 213 17.42 -9.55 -5.11
CA GLY A 213 16.93 -9.21 -6.44
C GLY A 213 15.58 -9.85 -6.82
N GLU A 214 15.13 -10.87 -6.09
CA GLU A 214 13.82 -11.50 -6.33
C GLU A 214 12.69 -10.50 -6.13
N VAL A 215 11.68 -10.53 -7.02
CA VAL A 215 10.42 -9.80 -6.85
C VAL A 215 9.34 -10.77 -6.38
N TRP A 216 8.73 -10.46 -5.24
CA TRP A 216 7.71 -11.28 -4.61
C TRP A 216 6.35 -10.62 -4.75
N PHE A 217 5.37 -11.39 -5.23
CA PHE A 217 3.99 -10.97 -5.42
C PHE A 217 3.09 -11.71 -4.44
N ALA A 218 2.48 -10.98 -3.53
CA ALA A 218 1.45 -11.50 -2.64
C ALA A 218 0.11 -11.57 -3.37
N THR A 219 -0.53 -12.73 -3.38
CA THR A 219 -1.79 -12.94 -4.07
C THR A 219 -2.95 -13.24 -3.13
N TYR A 220 -4.16 -13.04 -3.61
CA TYR A 220 -5.38 -13.29 -2.81
C TYR A 220 -5.67 -14.79 -2.65
N ASP A 221 -5.33 -15.61 -3.65
CA ASP A 221 -5.73 -17.02 -3.75
C ASP A 221 -4.66 -17.95 -4.37
N GLY A 222 -3.49 -17.43 -4.71
CA GLY A 222 -2.40 -18.19 -5.34
C GLY A 222 -1.10 -18.19 -4.53
N GLY A 223 -1.13 -17.85 -3.25
CA GLY A 223 0.05 -17.81 -2.40
C GLY A 223 1.00 -16.67 -2.75
N ILE A 224 2.29 -16.97 -2.87
CA ILE A 224 3.34 -16.03 -3.26
C ILE A 224 3.94 -16.48 -4.58
N LEU A 225 4.00 -15.57 -5.55
CA LEU A 225 4.76 -15.77 -6.76
C LEU A 225 6.13 -15.10 -6.59
N ILE A 226 7.19 -15.79 -6.95
CA ILE A 226 8.58 -15.31 -6.87
C ILE A 226 9.13 -15.24 -8.29
N TYR A 227 9.44 -14.03 -8.70
CA TYR A 227 10.08 -13.75 -9.99
C TYR A 227 11.56 -13.48 -9.80
N GLU A 228 12.36 -14.15 -10.62
CA GLU A 228 13.76 -13.88 -10.83
C GLU A 228 13.99 -13.80 -12.36
N LYS A 229 14.68 -12.78 -12.81
CA LYS A 229 14.85 -12.51 -14.26
C LYS A 229 15.53 -13.67 -14.97
N GLY A 230 14.86 -14.19 -16.01
CA GLY A 230 15.35 -15.32 -16.80
C GLY A 230 15.08 -16.70 -16.22
N GLU A 231 14.49 -16.78 -15.02
CA GLU A 231 14.10 -18.03 -14.38
C GLU A 231 12.57 -18.20 -14.38
N LYS A 232 12.12 -19.46 -14.36
CA LYS A 232 10.68 -19.74 -14.18
C LYS A 232 10.21 -19.26 -12.81
N VAL A 233 9.03 -18.65 -12.78
CA VAL A 233 8.40 -18.19 -11.54
C VAL A 233 8.16 -19.35 -10.59
N LYS A 234 8.62 -19.22 -9.36
CA LYS A 234 8.34 -20.16 -8.28
C LYS A 234 7.05 -19.76 -7.59
N VAL A 235 6.23 -20.73 -7.25
CA VAL A 235 4.99 -20.53 -6.50
C VAL A 235 5.18 -21.13 -5.11
N LEU A 236 4.85 -20.34 -4.09
CA LEU A 236 4.80 -20.82 -2.70
C LEU A 236 3.36 -20.84 -2.26
N THR A 237 2.83 -22.02 -1.96
CA THR A 237 1.46 -22.24 -1.47
C THR A 237 1.46 -22.72 -0.03
N GLU A 238 0.30 -22.69 0.62
CA GLU A 238 0.12 -23.24 1.96
C GLU A 238 0.49 -24.72 2.01
N SER A 239 0.19 -25.48 0.95
CA SER A 239 0.49 -26.92 0.88
C SER A 239 1.97 -27.25 0.86
N ASP A 240 2.78 -26.39 0.23
CA ASP A 240 4.19 -26.64 -0.05
C ASP A 240 5.13 -25.90 0.89
N THR A 241 4.58 -24.91 1.62
CA THR A 241 5.38 -23.94 2.35
C THR A 241 5.01 -23.91 3.82
N PRO A 242 5.87 -24.41 4.72
CA PRO A 242 5.52 -24.59 6.12
C PRO A 242 5.26 -23.30 6.90
N TYR A 243 5.61 -22.13 6.36
CA TYR A 243 5.38 -20.83 7.01
C TYR A 243 4.17 -20.06 6.45
N LEU A 244 3.51 -20.53 5.39
CA LEU A 244 2.26 -19.96 4.94
C LEU A 244 1.06 -20.52 5.71
N TYR A 245 0.15 -19.64 6.10
CA TYR A 245 -1.12 -20.02 6.76
C TYR A 245 -2.27 -20.16 5.78
N SER A 246 -2.14 -19.55 4.62
CA SER A 246 -3.17 -19.49 3.58
C SER A 246 -2.56 -18.96 2.30
N ASP A 247 -3.11 -19.39 1.18
CA ASP A 247 -2.77 -18.82 -0.13
C ASP A 247 -3.30 -17.39 -0.32
N CYS A 248 -4.10 -16.89 0.64
CA CYS A 248 -4.50 -15.49 0.70
C CYS A 248 -3.44 -14.66 1.45
N VAL A 249 -2.48 -14.14 0.69
CA VAL A 249 -1.39 -13.31 1.21
C VAL A 249 -1.72 -11.83 1.02
N SER A 250 -1.55 -11.05 2.08
CA SER A 250 -1.96 -9.64 2.11
C SER A 250 -0.82 -8.67 2.43
N ALA A 251 0.26 -9.13 3.06
CA ALA A 251 1.40 -8.31 3.41
C ALA A 251 2.72 -9.07 3.25
N LEU A 252 3.75 -8.37 2.81
CA LEU A 252 5.12 -8.86 2.71
C LEU A 252 6.06 -7.80 3.26
N CYS A 253 7.08 -8.20 4.02
CA CYS A 253 8.12 -7.32 4.49
C CYS A 253 9.47 -8.07 4.53
N GLU A 254 10.50 -7.56 3.86
CA GLU A 254 11.86 -8.02 4.07
C GLU A 254 12.52 -7.14 5.12
N ASP A 255 12.95 -7.75 6.21
CA ASP A 255 13.59 -7.03 7.30
C ASP A 255 15.05 -6.64 7.01
N SER A 256 15.64 -5.87 7.91
CA SER A 256 17.03 -5.40 7.79
C SER A 256 18.04 -6.54 7.74
N LYS A 257 17.69 -7.72 8.29
CA LYS A 257 18.52 -8.94 8.32
C LYS A 257 18.30 -9.86 7.11
N GLY A 258 17.36 -9.53 6.21
CA GLY A 258 17.03 -10.33 5.03
C GLY A 258 16.02 -11.45 5.29
N ASN A 259 15.35 -11.46 6.44
CA ASN A 259 14.24 -12.38 6.65
C ASN A 259 12.98 -11.83 5.96
N CYS A 260 12.14 -12.72 5.43
CA CYS A 260 10.90 -12.33 4.78
C CYS A 260 9.70 -12.67 5.67
N TRP A 261 8.98 -11.64 6.08
CA TRP A 261 7.76 -11.74 6.84
C TRP A 261 6.56 -11.79 5.90
N VAL A 262 5.65 -12.72 6.16
CA VAL A 262 4.50 -12.98 5.31
C VAL A 262 3.23 -12.92 6.13
N GLY A 263 2.40 -11.93 5.85
CA GLY A 263 1.07 -11.79 6.43
C GLY A 263 0.00 -12.43 5.57
N CYS A 264 -0.74 -13.35 6.15
CA CYS A 264 -1.81 -14.10 5.48
C CYS A 264 -3.16 -13.91 6.17
N ARG A 265 -4.21 -14.38 5.50
CA ARG A 265 -5.44 -14.70 6.18
C ARG A 265 -5.22 -15.94 7.05
N GLY A 266 -5.47 -15.83 8.34
CA GLY A 266 -5.29 -16.91 9.31
C GLY A 266 -3.99 -16.86 10.11
N GLY A 267 -3.02 -16.02 9.75
CA GLY A 267 -1.79 -15.92 10.52
C GLY A 267 -0.65 -15.15 9.84
N MET A 268 0.51 -15.27 10.42
CA MET A 268 1.74 -14.71 9.89
C MET A 268 2.84 -15.76 9.92
N GLY A 269 3.67 -15.78 8.92
CA GLY A 269 4.87 -16.60 8.87
C GLY A 269 6.12 -15.77 8.63
N ILE A 270 7.27 -16.39 8.83
CA ILE A 270 8.56 -15.81 8.51
C ILE A 270 9.44 -16.88 7.87
N SER A 271 10.09 -16.50 6.77
CA SER A 271 11.19 -17.23 6.16
C SER A 271 12.49 -16.52 6.53
N LEU A 272 13.37 -17.20 7.26
CA LEU A 272 14.65 -16.66 7.69
C LEU A 272 15.67 -16.69 6.56
N ALA A 273 16.61 -15.77 6.59
CA ALA A 273 17.68 -15.68 5.61
C ALA A 273 18.61 -16.91 5.61
N ASP A 274 18.67 -17.66 6.70
CA ASP A 274 19.45 -18.91 6.84
C ASP A 274 18.69 -20.17 6.39
N GLY A 275 17.46 -20.02 5.86
CA GLY A 275 16.59 -21.12 5.43
C GLY A 275 15.67 -21.67 6.51
N GLY A 276 15.73 -21.16 7.76
CA GLY A 276 14.77 -21.45 8.80
C GLY A 276 13.39 -20.82 8.51
N HIS A 277 12.35 -21.30 9.19
CA HIS A 277 11.01 -20.71 9.06
C HIS A 277 10.21 -20.88 10.34
N TYR A 278 9.25 -19.99 10.55
CA TYR A 278 8.34 -20.01 11.69
C TYR A 278 6.93 -19.63 11.28
N ARG A 279 5.94 -20.14 12.03
CA ARG A 279 4.54 -19.73 11.95
C ARG A 279 4.10 -19.04 13.24
N PHE A 280 3.35 -17.96 13.09
CA PHE A 280 2.72 -17.23 14.18
C PHE A 280 1.19 -17.26 13.99
N GLY A 281 0.55 -18.36 14.33
CA GLY A 281 -0.91 -18.48 14.16
C GLY A 281 -1.70 -18.01 15.37
N THR A 282 -1.16 -18.28 16.55
CA THR A 282 -1.81 -17.95 17.82
C THR A 282 -0.77 -17.42 18.78
N LEU A 283 -0.99 -16.22 19.31
CA LEU A 283 -0.16 -15.64 20.36
C LEU A 283 -0.92 -15.57 21.67
N SER A 284 -0.26 -16.03 22.73
CA SER A 284 -0.74 -15.80 24.10
C SER A 284 -0.06 -14.56 24.66
N PHE A 285 -0.84 -13.57 25.08
CA PHE A 285 -0.33 -12.37 25.72
C PHE A 285 -0.24 -12.53 27.23
N ALA A 286 0.69 -11.81 27.86
CA ALA A 286 0.74 -11.68 29.31
C ALA A 286 -0.58 -11.06 29.81
N GLY A 287 -1.41 -11.84 30.49
CA GLY A 287 -2.77 -11.45 30.91
C GLY A 287 -3.88 -12.37 30.43
N GLY A 288 -3.55 -13.45 29.69
CA GLY A 288 -4.49 -14.52 29.32
C GLY A 288 -5.30 -14.27 28.04
N GLY A 289 -4.97 -13.25 27.28
CA GLY A 289 -5.54 -13.05 25.95
C GLY A 289 -4.85 -13.93 24.90
N VAL A 290 -5.65 -14.51 24.00
CA VAL A 290 -5.17 -15.26 22.83
C VAL A 290 -5.57 -14.44 21.61
N ALA A 291 -4.61 -14.03 20.79
CA ALA A 291 -4.91 -13.44 19.50
C ALA A 291 -4.84 -14.53 18.41
N ASP A 292 -5.97 -14.84 17.82
CA ASP A 292 -6.00 -15.53 16.54
C ASP A 292 -5.73 -14.49 15.46
N TRP A 293 -4.60 -14.59 14.76
CA TRP A 293 -4.18 -13.68 13.72
C TRP A 293 -5.02 -13.87 12.45
N TYR A 294 -6.29 -13.49 12.52
CA TYR A 294 -7.23 -13.84 11.47
C TYR A 294 -6.92 -13.18 10.12
N HIS A 295 -6.27 -12.02 10.11
CA HIS A 295 -5.92 -11.34 8.86
C HIS A 295 -4.88 -10.26 9.13
N VAL A 296 -3.64 -10.53 8.81
CA VAL A 296 -2.57 -9.54 8.83
C VAL A 296 -2.75 -8.61 7.64
N LYS A 297 -2.69 -7.31 7.86
CA LYS A 297 -2.92 -6.28 6.85
C LYS A 297 -1.64 -5.59 6.41
N ASP A 298 -0.72 -5.39 7.37
CA ASP A 298 0.54 -4.72 7.11
C ASP A 298 1.61 -5.12 8.12
N ILE A 299 2.88 -5.02 7.73
CA ILE A 299 4.03 -5.38 8.55
C ILE A 299 5.12 -4.35 8.33
N VAL A 300 5.60 -3.71 9.39
CA VAL A 300 6.71 -2.76 9.32
C VAL A 300 7.76 -3.06 10.38
N GLU A 301 9.03 -2.93 10.01
CA GLU A 301 10.18 -3.01 10.91
C GLU A 301 10.44 -1.62 11.50
N ASP A 302 10.64 -1.56 12.81
CA ASP A 302 11.05 -0.33 13.51
C ASP A 302 12.58 -0.20 13.50
N ALA A 303 13.09 0.99 13.78
CA ALA A 303 14.51 1.28 13.80
C ALA A 303 15.30 0.48 14.85
N ASP A 304 14.65 -0.03 15.89
CA ASP A 304 15.25 -0.89 16.91
C ASP A 304 15.25 -2.39 16.52
N GLY A 305 14.72 -2.73 15.34
CA GLY A 305 14.58 -4.09 14.82
C GLY A 305 13.38 -4.85 15.40
N SER A 306 12.47 -4.18 16.08
CA SER A 306 11.16 -4.72 16.44
C SER A 306 10.16 -4.58 15.27
N PHE A 307 9.01 -5.26 15.37
CA PHE A 307 8.04 -5.30 14.29
C PHE A 307 6.66 -4.89 14.77
N TRP A 308 6.01 -4.08 13.96
CA TRP A 308 4.62 -3.68 14.14
C TRP A 308 3.76 -4.36 13.09
N ILE A 309 2.71 -5.02 13.53
CA ILE A 309 1.83 -5.82 12.68
C ILE A 309 0.42 -5.26 12.78
N ALA A 310 -0.13 -4.82 11.64
CA ALA A 310 -1.54 -4.44 11.53
C ALA A 310 -2.41 -5.68 11.33
N THR A 311 -3.53 -5.74 12.02
CA THR A 311 -4.50 -6.82 11.87
C THR A 311 -5.92 -6.31 11.64
N ALA A 312 -6.75 -7.10 10.97
CA ALA A 312 -8.14 -6.74 10.73
C ALA A 312 -9.01 -6.76 11.99
N ASN A 313 -8.65 -7.53 13.02
CA ASN A 313 -9.55 -7.80 14.14
C ASN A 313 -8.93 -7.64 15.52
N TYR A 314 -7.59 -7.54 15.62
CA TYR A 314 -6.88 -7.53 16.90
C TYR A 314 -6.07 -6.25 17.15
N GLY A 315 -6.24 -5.23 16.31
CA GLY A 315 -5.49 -4.00 16.42
C GLY A 315 -4.07 -4.15 15.91
N ILE A 316 -3.11 -3.60 16.67
CA ILE A 316 -1.68 -3.62 16.35
C ILE A 316 -0.98 -4.59 17.31
N ILE A 317 -0.13 -5.44 16.76
CA ILE A 317 0.74 -6.32 17.53
C ILE A 317 2.17 -5.83 17.38
N HIS A 318 2.85 -5.65 18.48
CA HIS A 318 4.26 -5.30 18.53
C HIS A 318 5.07 -6.53 18.94
N ILE A 319 6.01 -6.93 18.09
CA ILE A 319 6.90 -8.07 18.30
C ILE A 319 8.30 -7.54 18.60
N MET A 320 8.85 -7.93 19.74
CA MET A 320 10.17 -7.52 20.20
C MET A 320 11.06 -8.75 20.45
N GLY A 321 12.33 -8.64 20.12
CA GLY A 321 13.33 -9.68 20.36
C GLY A 321 13.91 -10.25 19.08
N ASP A 322 14.63 -11.37 19.20
CA ASP A 322 15.32 -11.99 18.07
C ASP A 322 14.45 -13.07 17.43
N VAL A 323 14.05 -12.85 16.19
CA VAL A 323 13.20 -13.79 15.42
C VAL A 323 13.86 -15.12 15.11
N GLN A 324 15.18 -15.19 15.18
CA GLN A 324 15.92 -16.47 15.09
C GLN A 324 15.73 -17.34 16.35
N HIS A 325 15.28 -16.72 17.43
CA HIS A 325 14.97 -17.39 18.70
C HIS A 325 13.51 -17.15 19.11
N PRO A 326 12.51 -17.68 18.38
CA PRO A 326 11.08 -17.33 18.54
C PRO A 326 10.54 -17.52 19.95
N LYS A 327 11.12 -18.43 20.74
CA LYS A 327 10.74 -18.66 22.15
C LYS A 327 11.09 -17.50 23.08
N THR A 328 11.96 -16.59 22.63
CA THR A 328 12.39 -15.40 23.39
C THR A 328 11.60 -14.14 23.03
N LEU A 329 10.79 -14.20 22.00
CA LEU A 329 10.02 -13.06 21.53
C LEU A 329 9.03 -12.60 22.59
N LYS A 330 8.92 -11.28 22.72
CA LYS A 330 7.93 -10.60 23.55
C LYS A 330 6.91 -9.94 22.63
N TYR A 331 5.67 -9.98 23.07
CA TYR A 331 4.54 -9.46 22.31
C TYR A 331 3.73 -8.48 23.14
N SER A 332 3.35 -7.38 22.54
CA SER A 332 2.37 -6.44 23.08
C SER A 332 1.23 -6.28 22.09
N ASN A 333 0.01 -6.11 22.59
CA ASN A 333 -1.16 -5.86 21.76
C ASN A 333 -1.76 -4.51 22.11
N TYR A 334 -1.97 -3.70 21.10
CA TYR A 334 -2.65 -2.41 21.17
C TYR A 334 -3.99 -2.57 20.47
N SER A 335 -5.08 -2.40 21.21
CA SER A 335 -6.41 -2.73 20.70
C SER A 335 -7.49 -1.80 21.27
N TYR A 336 -8.68 -1.87 20.66
CA TYR A 336 -9.87 -1.23 21.21
C TYR A 336 -10.22 -1.77 22.61
N ASN A 337 -10.06 -3.08 22.81
CA ASN A 337 -10.44 -3.75 24.05
C ASN A 337 -9.64 -3.30 25.26
N ASN A 338 -8.39 -2.86 25.04
CA ASN A 338 -7.54 -2.31 26.12
C ASN A 338 -7.52 -0.77 26.13
N GLY A 339 -8.37 -0.12 25.33
CA GLY A 339 -8.54 1.34 25.32
C GLY A 339 -7.44 2.12 24.61
N GLN A 340 -6.56 1.45 23.85
CA GLN A 340 -5.42 2.07 23.20
C GLN A 340 -5.70 2.45 21.74
N LEU A 341 -6.68 1.81 21.10
CA LEU A 341 -7.13 2.11 19.74
C LEU A 341 -8.64 2.40 19.73
N ALA A 342 -9.07 3.14 18.71
CA ALA A 342 -10.48 3.42 18.49
C ALA A 342 -11.22 2.24 17.83
N THR A 343 -10.48 1.32 17.18
CA THR A 343 -10.99 0.09 16.54
C THR A 343 -9.89 -0.97 16.50
N ASN A 344 -10.29 -2.22 16.32
CA ASN A 344 -9.35 -3.34 16.12
C ASN A 344 -9.00 -3.58 14.64
N SER A 345 -9.68 -2.92 13.70
CA SER A 345 -9.37 -3.05 12.28
C SER A 345 -8.31 -2.02 11.88
N VAL A 346 -7.07 -2.47 11.76
CA VAL A 346 -5.93 -1.66 11.32
C VAL A 346 -5.54 -2.07 9.91
N LEU A 347 -5.49 -1.11 9.00
CA LEU A 347 -5.31 -1.35 7.56
C LEU A 347 -3.87 -1.14 7.09
N CYS A 348 -3.18 -0.16 7.64
CA CYS A 348 -1.81 0.18 7.25
C CYS A 348 -1.03 0.76 8.44
N LEU A 349 0.29 0.63 8.37
CA LEU A 349 1.24 1.14 9.35
C LEU A 349 2.35 1.94 8.66
N HIS A 350 2.89 2.91 9.36
CA HIS A 350 4.07 3.63 8.91
C HIS A 350 4.90 4.07 10.12
N VAL A 351 6.20 3.78 10.10
CA VAL A 351 7.16 4.31 11.07
C VAL A 351 7.83 5.52 10.46
N ASP A 352 7.64 6.69 11.06
CA ASP A 352 8.22 7.92 10.55
C ASP A 352 9.72 8.04 10.90
N LYS A 353 10.41 8.99 10.25
CA LYS A 353 11.86 9.21 10.49
C LYS A 353 12.20 9.61 11.94
N SER A 354 11.22 9.92 12.78
CA SER A 354 11.41 10.20 14.20
C SER A 354 11.09 8.99 15.09
N GLY A 355 10.82 7.82 14.50
CA GLY A 355 10.50 6.58 15.21
C GLY A 355 9.09 6.54 15.77
N ARG A 356 8.14 7.32 15.20
CA ARG A 356 6.73 7.21 15.60
C ARG A 356 5.99 6.30 14.64
N LEU A 357 5.18 5.42 15.24
CA LEU A 357 4.26 4.58 14.51
C LEU A 357 2.96 5.34 14.22
N TRP A 358 2.58 5.32 12.96
CA TRP A 358 1.29 5.79 12.46
C TRP A 358 0.47 4.58 12.03
N ALA A 359 -0.80 4.59 12.36
CA ALA A 359 -1.71 3.51 12.01
C ALA A 359 -2.97 4.07 11.37
N GLY A 360 -3.28 3.59 10.18
CA GLY A 360 -4.56 3.84 9.52
C GLY A 360 -5.55 2.73 9.86
N THR A 361 -6.76 3.10 10.30
CA THR A 361 -7.75 2.13 10.77
C THR A 361 -9.07 2.24 10.06
N GLU A 362 -9.84 1.16 10.01
CA GLU A 362 -11.20 1.15 9.49
C GLU A 362 -12.17 1.62 10.58
N GLY A 363 -12.73 2.81 10.39
CA GLY A 363 -13.79 3.35 11.25
C GLY A 363 -13.34 3.94 12.59
N GLY A 364 -12.03 4.04 12.86
CA GLY A 364 -11.53 4.51 14.16
C GLY A 364 -10.50 5.63 14.13
N GLY A 365 -9.96 5.94 12.96
CA GLY A 365 -8.97 6.99 12.85
C GLY A 365 -7.53 6.52 12.75
#